data_899a22b9807c732abbd2b3535f956b49
#
_entry.id   899a22b9807c732abbd2b3535f956b49
#
_cell.length_a   1.000
_cell.length_b   1.000
_cell.length_c   1.000
_cell.angle_alpha   90.00
_cell.angle_beta   90.00
_cell.angle_gamma   90.00
#
_symmetry.space_group_name_H-M   'P 1'
#
loop_
_entity.id
_entity.type
_entity.pdbx_description
1 polymer ?
#
loop_
_entity_poly.entity_id
_entity_poly.type
_entity_poly.pdbx_seq_one_letter_code
_entity_poly.pdbx_strand_id
1 'polypeptide(L)'
;EEGQYEIKSTGEYLSVDKYGAKPGETVKITSTSDSSTRNYVPTVADEDGTGIDTTLESTVIDEDEDKIVQVYTFVMPEKKVTITEKSNRYCAITLETNDDSKFASHVSYSSRQMMSGNMNVVADSIIDGKYYKHTVTVTGTQGNTTVKPGELSSLASGKATYTVAKKFPVAVTLRVDFVETDAYNITNQSANIEGADFTVSNGELAAEGDTVTLLLSTNTADGYYYDGTTLPKVTDADGNEVTVTADAGNTTSSAKFTFTMPEKGVTTSFDSSAITQK
;
A
#
# COMPACT_ATOMS: atom_id res chain seq x y z
N GLU A 1 -4.16 -19.23 43.43
CA GLU A 1 -3.76 -18.07 44.24
C GLU A 1 -4.91 -17.05 44.24
N GLU A 2 -5.13 -16.37 45.36
CA GLU A 2 -6.24 -15.45 45.50
C GLU A 2 -6.13 -14.26 44.55
N GLY A 3 -7.20 -14.01 43.74
CA GLY A 3 -7.26 -12.90 42.81
C GLY A 3 -6.66 -13.17 41.40
N GLN A 4 -6.33 -14.41 41.09
CA GLN A 4 -5.92 -14.79 39.74
C GLN A 4 -7.08 -15.41 38.95
N TYR A 5 -7.15 -15.09 37.69
CA TYR A 5 -8.06 -15.69 36.71
C TYR A 5 -7.35 -16.72 35.87
N GLU A 6 -8.03 -17.80 35.54
CA GLU A 6 -7.52 -18.91 34.77
C GLU A 6 -7.26 -18.50 33.27
N ILE A 7 -6.17 -19.04 32.71
CA ILE A 7 -5.83 -18.93 31.32
C ILE A 7 -5.81 -20.34 30.73
N LYS A 8 -6.70 -20.61 29.78
CA LYS A 8 -6.78 -21.87 29.06
C LYS A 8 -6.24 -21.69 27.65
N SER A 9 -5.20 -22.39 27.29
CA SER A 9 -4.73 -22.51 25.91
C SER A 9 -5.16 -23.82 25.30
N THR A 10 -5.76 -23.78 24.12
CA THR A 10 -6.21 -24.98 23.36
C THR A 10 -5.46 -25.15 22.06
N GLY A 11 -4.52 -24.24 21.74
CA GLY A 11 -3.69 -24.33 20.54
C GLY A 11 -2.55 -25.32 20.70
N GLU A 12 -2.31 -26.16 19.69
CA GLU A 12 -1.21 -27.13 19.66
C GLU A 12 0.16 -26.43 19.52
N TYR A 13 0.18 -25.32 18.79
CA TYR A 13 1.39 -24.56 18.46
C TYR A 13 1.58 -23.32 19.34
N LEU A 14 0.74 -23.16 20.38
CA LEU A 14 0.80 -22.04 21.31
C LEU A 14 1.24 -22.50 22.69
N SER A 15 2.15 -21.76 23.28
CA SER A 15 2.50 -21.89 24.72
C SER A 15 2.30 -20.55 25.42
N VAL A 16 1.97 -20.59 26.71
CA VAL A 16 1.80 -19.40 27.54
C VAL A 16 2.82 -19.41 28.68
N ASP A 17 3.26 -18.23 29.09
CA ASP A 17 4.22 -18.09 30.20
C ASP A 17 3.60 -18.37 31.58
N LYS A 18 2.26 -18.29 31.68
CA LYS A 18 1.50 -18.55 32.90
C LYS A 18 0.08 -19.01 32.59
N TYR A 19 -0.48 -19.87 33.46
CA TYR A 19 -1.86 -20.38 33.32
C TYR A 19 -2.85 -19.69 34.29
N GLY A 20 -2.42 -18.65 34.97
CA GLY A 20 -3.21 -17.78 35.79
C GLY A 20 -2.54 -16.43 35.98
N ALA A 21 -3.30 -15.35 35.91
CA ALA A 21 -2.79 -13.99 36.08
C ALA A 21 -3.82 -13.08 36.77
N LYS A 22 -3.34 -12.02 37.41
CA LYS A 22 -4.18 -10.97 37.98
C LYS A 22 -4.62 -9.99 36.89
N PRO A 23 -5.78 -9.33 37.06
CA PRO A 23 -6.17 -8.27 36.15
C PRO A 23 -5.08 -7.21 35.98
N GLY A 24 -4.88 -6.77 34.73
CA GLY A 24 -3.84 -5.80 34.39
C GLY A 24 -2.43 -6.39 34.19
N GLU A 25 -2.19 -7.65 34.56
CA GLU A 25 -0.90 -8.30 34.26
C GLU A 25 -0.78 -8.62 32.77
N THR A 26 0.42 -8.43 32.24
CA THR A 26 0.77 -8.86 30.90
C THR A 26 1.02 -10.36 30.87
N VAL A 27 0.39 -11.04 29.91
CA VAL A 27 0.57 -12.46 29.64
C VAL A 27 1.25 -12.60 28.29
N LYS A 28 2.24 -13.49 28.22
CA LYS A 28 3.01 -13.76 27.02
C LYS A 28 2.58 -15.08 26.38
N ILE A 29 2.33 -15.05 25.08
CA ILE A 29 2.01 -16.20 24.26
C ILE A 29 3.15 -16.40 23.28
N THR A 30 3.73 -17.59 23.22
CA THR A 30 4.69 -17.97 22.21
C THR A 30 4.03 -18.91 21.23
N SER A 31 4.02 -18.53 19.96
CA SER A 31 3.62 -19.37 18.82
C SER A 31 4.86 -19.95 18.18
N THR A 32 4.92 -21.25 18.06
CA THR A 32 6.03 -21.96 17.37
C THR A 32 5.44 -22.78 16.25
N SER A 33 5.74 -22.42 15.02
CA SER A 33 5.34 -23.15 13.83
C SER A 33 6.30 -24.31 13.55
N ASP A 34 5.78 -25.37 12.96
CA ASP A 34 6.52 -26.49 12.39
C ASP A 34 6.93 -26.25 10.92
N SER A 35 6.78 -25.03 10.45
CA SER A 35 7.09 -24.61 9.08
C SER A 35 7.36 -23.12 9.01
N SER A 36 8.38 -22.71 8.29
CA SER A 36 8.69 -21.33 7.99
C SER A 36 7.67 -20.65 7.02
N THR A 37 6.69 -21.42 6.53
CA THR A 37 5.63 -20.94 5.63
C THR A 37 4.29 -20.72 6.31
N ARG A 38 4.16 -21.14 7.56
CA ARG A 38 2.91 -21.11 8.31
C ARG A 38 3.16 -20.55 9.69
N ASN A 39 2.32 -19.65 10.14
CA ASN A 39 2.29 -19.22 11.53
C ASN A 39 0.92 -19.47 12.15
N TYR A 40 0.90 -19.51 13.45
CA TYR A 40 -0.30 -19.69 14.25
C TYR A 40 -0.53 -18.42 15.07
N VAL A 41 -1.58 -17.67 14.72
CA VAL A 41 -1.92 -16.41 15.39
C VAL A 41 -2.87 -16.71 16.55
N PRO A 42 -2.55 -16.28 17.79
CA PRO A 42 -3.45 -16.45 18.91
C PRO A 42 -4.68 -15.56 18.77
N THR A 43 -5.81 -16.12 19.13
CA THR A 43 -7.05 -15.37 19.37
C THR A 43 -7.39 -15.54 20.85
N VAL A 44 -7.51 -14.44 21.56
CA VAL A 44 -7.82 -14.41 22.99
C VAL A 44 -9.23 -13.91 23.19
N ALA A 45 -10.03 -14.65 23.96
CA ALA A 45 -11.37 -14.22 24.34
C ALA A 45 -11.64 -14.49 25.83
N ASP A 46 -12.44 -13.66 26.47
CA ASP A 46 -12.92 -13.90 27.83
C ASP A 46 -14.00 -14.98 27.86
N GLU A 47 -14.46 -15.33 29.07
CA GLU A 47 -15.50 -16.35 29.31
C GLU A 47 -16.87 -15.99 28.71
N ASP A 48 -17.10 -14.72 28.37
CA ASP A 48 -18.33 -14.24 27.71
C ASP A 48 -18.15 -14.22 26.16
N GLY A 49 -16.97 -14.60 25.66
CA GLY A 49 -16.65 -14.61 24.23
C GLY A 49 -16.22 -13.26 23.69
N THR A 50 -15.97 -12.26 24.55
CA THR A 50 -15.46 -10.95 24.12
C THR A 50 -13.99 -11.08 23.73
N GLY A 51 -13.65 -10.64 22.53
CA GLY A 51 -12.27 -10.66 22.03
C GLY A 51 -11.37 -9.70 22.81
N ILE A 52 -10.14 -10.15 23.09
CA ILE A 52 -9.10 -9.37 23.76
C ILE A 52 -7.98 -9.16 22.77
N ASP A 53 -7.58 -7.90 22.59
CA ASP A 53 -6.52 -7.53 21.65
C ASP A 53 -5.17 -8.11 22.08
N THR A 54 -4.44 -8.62 21.08
CA THR A 54 -3.07 -9.11 21.24
C THR A 54 -2.09 -8.23 20.50
N THR A 55 -0.91 -8.02 21.09
CA THR A 55 0.19 -7.28 20.47
C THR A 55 1.27 -8.27 20.05
N LEU A 56 1.70 -8.21 18.77
CA LEU A 56 2.86 -8.98 18.28
C LEU A 56 4.15 -8.24 18.69
N GLU A 57 4.94 -8.85 19.56
CA GLU A 57 6.20 -8.28 20.07
C GLU A 57 7.40 -8.60 19.17
N SER A 58 7.47 -9.83 18.67
CA SER A 58 8.60 -10.28 17.85
C SER A 58 8.22 -11.41 16.88
N THR A 59 8.99 -11.51 15.80
CA THR A 59 8.97 -12.64 14.87
C THR A 59 10.41 -13.05 14.57
N VAL A 60 10.69 -14.32 14.73
CA VAL A 60 11.95 -14.95 14.32
C VAL A 60 11.61 -16.03 13.30
N ILE A 61 12.27 -16.00 12.15
CA ILE A 61 12.19 -17.05 11.14
C ILE A 61 13.52 -17.77 11.17
N ASP A 62 13.46 -19.04 11.50
CA ASP A 62 14.60 -19.95 11.46
C ASP A 62 14.44 -20.80 10.19
N GLU A 63 15.23 -20.45 9.18
CA GLU A 63 15.22 -21.14 7.90
C GLU A 63 15.90 -22.50 7.95
N ASP A 64 16.87 -22.65 8.85
CA ASP A 64 17.62 -23.92 9.02
C ASP A 64 16.76 -24.98 9.71
N GLU A 65 15.93 -24.60 10.67
CA GLU A 65 14.99 -25.47 11.37
C GLU A 65 13.59 -25.49 10.76
N ASP A 66 13.36 -24.73 9.67
CA ASP A 66 12.05 -24.52 9.02
C ASP A 66 10.95 -24.11 10.00
N LYS A 67 11.24 -23.11 10.83
CA LYS A 67 10.35 -22.66 11.91
C LYS A 67 10.06 -21.17 11.85
N ILE A 68 8.88 -20.79 12.34
CA ILE A 68 8.54 -19.40 12.70
C ILE A 68 8.20 -19.38 14.18
N VAL A 69 8.90 -18.52 14.93
CA VAL A 69 8.60 -18.26 16.34
C VAL A 69 8.09 -16.83 16.47
N GLN A 70 6.89 -16.67 16.98
CA GLN A 70 6.27 -15.36 17.23
C GLN A 70 5.89 -15.23 18.69
N VAL A 71 6.10 -14.05 19.23
CA VAL A 71 5.74 -13.70 20.61
C VAL A 71 4.65 -12.65 20.58
N TYR A 72 3.57 -12.96 21.24
CA TYR A 72 2.42 -12.06 21.44
C TYR A 72 2.23 -11.77 22.92
N THR A 73 1.63 -10.64 23.22
CA THR A 73 1.21 -10.27 24.57
C THR A 73 -0.23 -9.81 24.57
N PHE A 74 -0.90 -9.96 25.72
CA PHE A 74 -2.17 -9.35 26.02
C PHE A 74 -2.25 -8.95 27.50
N VAL A 75 -3.16 -8.06 27.81
CA VAL A 75 -3.41 -7.64 29.21
C VAL A 75 -4.57 -8.47 29.78
N MET A 76 -4.34 -9.09 30.93
CA MET A 76 -5.32 -9.96 31.58
C MET A 76 -6.54 -9.16 32.06
N PRO A 77 -7.78 -9.52 31.64
CA PRO A 77 -9.01 -8.91 32.16
C PRO A 77 -9.38 -9.47 33.52
N GLU A 78 -10.44 -8.92 34.13
CA GLU A 78 -11.06 -9.45 35.38
C GLU A 78 -11.95 -10.67 35.12
N LYS A 79 -11.53 -11.57 34.24
CA LYS A 79 -12.27 -12.75 33.81
C LYS A 79 -11.31 -13.84 33.35
N LYS A 80 -11.82 -15.07 33.35
CA LYS A 80 -11.10 -16.19 32.73
C LYS A 80 -10.98 -15.96 31.24
N VAL A 81 -9.86 -16.41 30.63
CA VAL A 81 -9.61 -16.29 29.21
C VAL A 81 -9.34 -17.65 28.56
N THR A 82 -9.76 -17.73 27.31
CA THR A 82 -9.44 -18.85 26.45
C THR A 82 -8.61 -18.35 25.27
N ILE A 83 -7.48 -19.03 25.01
CA ILE A 83 -6.60 -18.77 23.89
C ILE A 83 -6.78 -19.90 22.88
N THR A 84 -7.12 -19.54 21.68
CA THR A 84 -7.21 -20.44 20.52
C THR A 84 -6.20 -20.02 19.47
N GLU A 85 -5.95 -20.87 18.48
CA GLU A 85 -5.05 -20.55 17.38
C GLU A 85 -5.79 -20.48 16.04
N LYS A 86 -5.28 -19.59 15.16
CA LYS A 86 -5.66 -19.53 13.77
C LYS A 86 -4.42 -19.70 12.91
N SER A 87 -4.41 -20.72 12.08
CA SER A 87 -3.33 -20.95 11.13
C SER A 87 -3.39 -19.93 10.00
N ASN A 88 -2.28 -19.22 9.78
CA ASN A 88 -2.09 -18.35 8.64
C ASN A 88 -0.80 -18.75 7.91
N ARG A 89 -0.78 -18.55 6.61
CA ARG A 89 0.48 -18.63 5.87
C ARG A 89 1.26 -17.34 6.04
N TYR A 90 2.55 -17.46 6.27
CA TYR A 90 3.44 -16.34 6.54
C TYR A 90 4.41 -16.14 5.37
N CYS A 91 4.68 -14.89 5.01
CA CYS A 91 5.70 -14.52 4.07
C CYS A 91 6.49 -13.34 4.65
N ALA A 92 7.74 -13.55 5.03
CA ALA A 92 8.63 -12.48 5.41
C ALA A 92 9.03 -11.68 4.18
N ILE A 93 9.11 -10.36 4.31
CA ILE A 93 9.51 -9.47 3.23
C ILE A 93 10.76 -8.71 3.70
N THR A 94 11.87 -8.93 3.01
CA THR A 94 13.07 -8.11 3.14
C THR A 94 13.03 -7.06 2.03
N LEU A 95 13.04 -5.78 2.41
CA LEU A 95 13.13 -4.69 1.45
C LEU A 95 14.60 -4.41 1.15
N GLU A 96 14.93 -4.30 -0.13
CA GLU A 96 16.21 -3.81 -0.64
C GLU A 96 15.96 -2.71 -1.66
N THR A 97 16.87 -1.74 -1.70
CA THR A 97 16.92 -0.72 -2.74
C THR A 97 18.32 -0.63 -3.31
N ASN A 98 18.52 0.13 -4.39
CA ASN A 98 19.87 0.38 -4.90
C ASN A 98 20.70 1.34 -4.01
N ASP A 99 20.07 2.01 -3.03
CA ASP A 99 20.72 2.77 -1.95
C ASP A 99 19.74 2.84 -0.76
N ASP A 100 19.85 1.89 0.18
CA ASP A 100 18.92 1.77 1.30
C ASP A 100 18.95 2.99 2.23
N SER A 101 20.09 3.65 2.36
CA SER A 101 20.22 4.85 3.21
C SER A 101 19.40 6.02 2.66
N LYS A 102 19.22 6.06 1.35
CA LYS A 102 18.48 7.11 0.63
C LYS A 102 17.03 6.74 0.37
N PHE A 103 16.77 5.51 -0.04
CA PHE A 103 15.49 5.16 -0.65
C PHE A 103 14.58 4.26 0.19
N ALA A 104 15.08 3.56 1.21
CA ALA A 104 14.25 2.61 1.96
C ALA A 104 13.04 3.27 2.64
N SER A 105 13.16 4.52 3.10
CA SER A 105 12.06 5.29 3.70
C SER A 105 10.99 5.75 2.69
N HIS A 106 11.30 5.71 1.39
CA HIS A 106 10.42 6.12 0.29
C HIS A 106 9.66 4.95 -0.33
N VAL A 107 9.76 3.76 0.28
CA VAL A 107 9.03 2.57 -0.15
C VAL A 107 8.11 2.08 0.96
N SER A 108 6.86 1.84 0.61
CA SER A 108 5.90 1.15 1.47
C SER A 108 5.24 0.00 0.72
N TYR A 109 4.80 -1.02 1.43
CA TYR A 109 4.14 -2.16 0.82
C TYR A 109 3.04 -2.74 1.68
N SER A 110 2.00 -3.27 1.04
CA SER A 110 0.87 -3.89 1.72
C SER A 110 1.25 -5.25 2.28
N SER A 111 1.07 -5.40 3.59
CA SER A 111 1.04 -6.66 4.33
C SER A 111 2.26 -7.61 4.25
N ARG A 112 2.87 -7.80 5.40
CA ARG A 112 3.86 -8.86 5.67
C ARG A 112 3.25 -10.25 5.76
N GLN A 113 1.95 -10.35 5.83
CA GLN A 113 1.22 -11.59 6.11
C GLN A 113 0.17 -11.76 5.05
N MET A 114 0.37 -12.59 4.11
CA MET A 114 -0.67 -13.28 3.33
C MET A 114 -0.08 -13.89 2.08
N MET A 115 -0.38 -15.16 1.87
CA MET A 115 0.08 -15.89 0.69
C MET A 115 -1.00 -15.97 -0.39
N SER A 116 -2.13 -15.30 -0.20
CA SER A 116 -3.18 -15.19 -1.21
C SER A 116 -3.39 -13.73 -1.57
N GLY A 117 -3.36 -13.42 -2.85
CA GLY A 117 -3.58 -12.08 -3.38
C GLY A 117 -2.32 -11.38 -3.87
N ASN A 118 -2.49 -10.16 -4.36
CA ASN A 118 -1.42 -9.33 -4.85
C ASN A 118 -0.84 -8.46 -3.72
N MET A 119 0.45 -8.15 -3.80
CA MET A 119 1.10 -7.17 -2.96
C MET A 119 1.14 -5.83 -3.71
N ASN A 120 0.69 -4.77 -3.07
CA ASN A 120 0.89 -3.43 -3.57
C ASN A 120 2.17 -2.84 -2.97
N VAL A 121 3.02 -2.31 -3.82
CA VAL A 121 4.24 -1.60 -3.46
C VAL A 121 4.08 -0.16 -3.91
N VAL A 122 4.29 0.78 -3.01
CA VAL A 122 4.24 2.21 -3.32
C VAL A 122 5.64 2.78 -3.15
N ALA A 123 6.14 3.45 -4.18
CA ALA A 123 7.42 4.13 -4.16
C ALA A 123 7.23 5.61 -4.52
N ASP A 124 7.94 6.50 -3.81
CA ASP A 124 7.91 7.93 -4.11
C ASP A 124 8.66 8.19 -5.42
N SER A 125 7.99 8.78 -6.40
CA SER A 125 8.60 9.18 -7.68
C SER A 125 9.24 10.56 -7.62
N ILE A 126 8.92 11.37 -6.60
CA ILE A 126 9.51 12.69 -6.39
C ILE A 126 10.18 12.69 -5.03
N ILE A 127 11.50 12.84 -4.99
CA ILE A 127 12.32 12.88 -3.79
C ILE A 127 13.26 14.07 -3.92
N ASP A 128 13.24 15.00 -2.97
CA ASP A 128 14.08 16.20 -2.96
C ASP A 128 14.06 16.99 -4.27
N GLY A 129 12.88 17.09 -4.91
CA GLY A 129 12.68 17.80 -6.17
C GLY A 129 13.22 17.10 -7.42
N LYS A 130 13.68 15.85 -7.29
CA LYS A 130 14.13 14.99 -8.39
C LYS A 130 13.08 13.92 -8.68
N TYR A 131 12.98 13.55 -9.95
CA TYR A 131 12.06 12.51 -10.40
C TYR A 131 12.78 11.17 -10.58
N TYR A 132 12.14 10.11 -10.10
CA TYR A 132 12.66 8.74 -10.16
C TYR A 132 11.67 7.81 -10.81
N LYS A 133 12.15 7.01 -11.77
CA LYS A 133 11.49 5.79 -12.24
C LYS A 133 11.94 4.60 -11.40
N HIS A 134 11.09 3.60 -11.30
CA HIS A 134 11.37 2.44 -10.46
C HIS A 134 11.36 1.15 -11.25
N THR A 135 12.22 0.22 -10.83
CA THR A 135 12.10 -1.20 -11.19
C THR A 135 11.79 -1.97 -9.92
N VAL A 136 10.62 -2.61 -9.90
CA VAL A 136 10.17 -3.40 -8.74
C VAL A 136 10.25 -4.88 -9.09
N THR A 137 10.94 -5.64 -8.25
CA THR A 137 11.04 -7.10 -8.39
C THR A 137 10.85 -7.78 -7.05
N VAL A 138 10.30 -8.99 -7.08
CA VAL A 138 10.18 -9.86 -5.90
C VAL A 138 10.80 -11.20 -6.21
N THR A 139 11.71 -11.63 -5.37
CA THR A 139 12.42 -12.91 -5.48
C THR A 139 12.17 -13.75 -4.24
N GLY A 140 11.82 -15.02 -4.42
CA GLY A 140 11.73 -15.98 -3.30
C GLY A 140 13.11 -16.35 -2.78
N THR A 141 13.28 -16.48 -1.47
CA THR A 141 14.58 -16.74 -0.84
C THR A 141 14.90 -18.24 -0.66
N GLN A 142 13.91 -19.13 -0.71
CA GLN A 142 14.13 -20.57 -0.55
C GLN A 142 13.80 -21.35 -1.82
N GLY A 143 14.82 -21.91 -2.44
CA GLY A 143 14.72 -22.89 -3.54
C GLY A 143 13.95 -22.47 -4.79
N ASN A 144 13.31 -21.33 -4.76
CA ASN A 144 12.56 -20.75 -5.88
C ASN A 144 13.10 -19.36 -6.21
N THR A 145 14.09 -19.33 -7.08
CA THR A 145 14.74 -18.10 -7.57
C THR A 145 13.91 -17.39 -8.65
N THR A 146 12.62 -17.70 -8.77
CA THR A 146 11.77 -17.01 -9.75
C THR A 146 11.61 -15.55 -9.38
N VAL A 147 12.14 -14.68 -10.21
CA VAL A 147 11.96 -13.23 -10.10
C VAL A 147 10.62 -12.87 -10.72
N LYS A 148 9.80 -12.13 -10.00
CA LYS A 148 8.53 -11.57 -10.51
C LYS A 148 8.63 -10.06 -10.57
N PRO A 149 8.37 -9.46 -11.75
CA PRO A 149 8.30 -8.01 -11.85
C PRO A 149 7.05 -7.46 -11.15
N GLY A 150 7.17 -6.26 -10.63
CA GLY A 150 6.02 -5.45 -10.27
C GLY A 150 5.47 -4.74 -11.50
N GLU A 151 4.16 -4.79 -11.69
CA GLU A 151 3.49 -4.06 -12.77
C GLU A 151 3.00 -2.71 -12.23
N LEU A 152 3.35 -1.62 -12.92
CA LEU A 152 2.87 -0.28 -12.57
C LEU A 152 1.34 -0.24 -12.72
N SER A 153 0.64 -0.03 -11.62
CA SER A 153 -0.83 0.03 -11.58
C SER A 153 -1.36 1.46 -11.52
N SER A 154 -0.61 2.39 -10.92
CA SER A 154 -0.95 3.81 -10.91
C SER A 154 0.25 4.68 -10.61
N LEU A 155 0.16 5.94 -11.08
CA LEU A 155 1.05 7.03 -10.69
C LEU A 155 0.15 8.19 -10.23
N ALA A 156 0.23 8.56 -8.97
CA ALA A 156 -0.62 9.58 -8.38
C ALA A 156 0.12 10.35 -7.29
N SER A 157 -0.01 11.67 -7.31
CA SER A 157 0.57 12.58 -6.30
C SER A 157 2.07 12.34 -6.07
N GLY A 158 2.82 12.12 -7.14
CA GLY A 158 4.26 11.84 -7.07
C GLY A 158 4.63 10.47 -6.48
N LYS A 159 3.67 9.53 -6.44
CA LYS A 159 3.87 8.15 -5.96
C LYS A 159 3.47 7.14 -7.02
N ALA A 160 4.35 6.19 -7.29
CA ALA A 160 4.08 5.07 -8.17
C ALA A 160 3.62 3.86 -7.35
N THR A 161 2.49 3.26 -7.72
CA THR A 161 1.99 2.03 -7.12
C THR A 161 2.20 0.87 -8.08
N TYR A 162 2.83 -0.17 -7.59
CA TYR A 162 3.08 -1.41 -8.32
C TYR A 162 2.29 -2.54 -7.72
N THR A 163 1.77 -3.41 -8.56
CA THR A 163 1.14 -4.67 -8.16
C THR A 163 2.07 -5.81 -8.46
N VAL A 164 2.39 -6.61 -7.44
CA VAL A 164 3.20 -7.82 -7.57
C VAL A 164 2.34 -9.03 -7.28
N ALA A 165 2.28 -9.97 -8.23
CA ALA A 165 1.55 -11.21 -8.04
C ALA A 165 2.21 -12.07 -6.95
N LYS A 166 1.51 -12.28 -5.83
CA LYS A 166 1.98 -13.14 -4.75
C LYS A 166 1.74 -14.60 -5.05
N LYS A 167 2.82 -15.35 -5.14
CA LYS A 167 2.81 -16.82 -4.98
C LYS A 167 4.21 -17.26 -4.54
N PHE A 168 4.65 -16.76 -3.39
CA PHE A 168 5.90 -17.20 -2.81
C PHE A 168 5.61 -17.93 -1.50
N PRO A 169 6.18 -19.12 -1.29
CA PRO A 169 5.80 -19.93 -0.14
C PRO A 169 6.35 -19.45 1.20
N VAL A 170 7.46 -18.70 1.28
CA VAL A 170 8.15 -18.51 2.57
C VAL A 170 8.58 -17.08 2.83
N ALA A 171 9.71 -16.69 2.31
CA ALA A 171 10.29 -15.37 2.46
C ALA A 171 10.61 -14.81 1.08
N VAL A 172 10.56 -13.50 0.94
CA VAL A 172 10.84 -12.84 -0.32
C VAL A 172 11.75 -11.64 -0.08
N THR A 173 12.61 -11.37 -1.05
CA THR A 173 13.26 -10.09 -1.21
C THR A 173 12.41 -9.24 -2.15
N LEU A 174 11.90 -8.12 -1.64
CA LEU A 174 11.31 -7.05 -2.42
C LEU A 174 12.43 -6.07 -2.76
N ARG A 175 12.78 -5.97 -4.03
CA ARG A 175 13.77 -5.01 -4.51
C ARG A 175 13.10 -3.90 -5.28
N VAL A 176 13.42 -2.65 -4.91
CA VAL A 176 12.96 -1.45 -5.59
C VAL A 176 14.18 -0.61 -5.96
N ASP A 177 14.52 -0.59 -7.23
CA ASP A 177 15.61 0.24 -7.75
C ASP A 177 15.06 1.57 -8.24
N PHE A 178 15.70 2.66 -7.84
CA PHE A 178 15.37 4.04 -8.18
C PHE A 178 16.35 4.54 -9.25
N VAL A 179 15.83 5.02 -10.35
CA VAL A 179 16.63 5.61 -11.45
C VAL A 179 16.22 7.06 -11.59
N GLU A 180 17.15 7.98 -11.25
CA GLU A 180 16.93 9.41 -11.47
C GLU A 180 16.72 9.64 -12.97
N THR A 181 15.66 10.33 -13.34
CA THR A 181 15.22 10.51 -14.70
C THR A 181 14.89 11.99 -14.92
N ASP A 182 15.29 12.53 -16.05
CA ASP A 182 14.91 13.89 -16.43
C ASP A 182 13.38 14.00 -16.48
N ALA A 183 12.87 15.03 -15.86
CA ALA A 183 11.44 15.29 -15.78
C ALA A 183 11.14 16.77 -15.99
N TYR A 184 9.93 17.03 -16.43
CA TYR A 184 9.47 18.34 -16.83
C TYR A 184 8.27 18.74 -15.95
N ASN A 185 8.15 20.06 -15.71
CA ASN A 185 7.08 20.57 -14.87
C ASN A 185 5.72 20.47 -15.55
N ILE A 186 4.71 20.21 -14.73
CA ILE A 186 3.30 20.28 -15.10
C ILE A 186 2.66 21.40 -14.28
N THR A 187 2.24 22.45 -14.93
CA THR A 187 1.58 23.59 -14.29
C THR A 187 0.08 23.53 -14.51
N ASN A 188 -0.71 23.38 -13.46
CA ASN A 188 -2.17 23.41 -13.54
C ASN A 188 -2.67 24.84 -13.32
N GLN A 189 -3.26 25.45 -14.35
CA GLN A 189 -3.83 26.81 -14.30
C GLN A 189 -5.31 26.85 -13.88
N SER A 190 -5.98 25.70 -13.81
CA SER A 190 -7.41 25.60 -13.51
C SER A 190 -7.70 24.90 -12.18
N ALA A 191 -6.84 25.10 -11.18
CA ALA A 191 -7.03 24.49 -9.85
C ALA A 191 -8.26 25.02 -9.09
N ASN A 192 -8.84 26.16 -9.51
CA ASN A 192 -9.99 26.79 -8.86
C ASN A 192 -11.12 27.03 -9.88
N ILE A 193 -11.88 26.01 -10.18
CA ILE A 193 -13.09 26.08 -10.99
C ILE A 193 -14.30 26.06 -10.07
N GLU A 194 -15.24 27.00 -10.22
CA GLU A 194 -16.46 27.01 -9.43
C GLU A 194 -17.26 25.71 -9.68
N GLY A 195 -17.58 25.01 -8.61
CA GLY A 195 -18.36 23.76 -8.63
C GLY A 195 -17.60 22.54 -9.16
N ALA A 196 -16.29 22.63 -9.37
CA ALA A 196 -15.49 21.48 -9.81
C ALA A 196 -14.04 21.55 -9.33
N ASP A 197 -13.45 20.38 -9.14
CA ASP A 197 -12.02 20.19 -8.92
C ASP A 197 -11.38 19.64 -10.20
N PHE A 198 -10.36 20.34 -10.70
CA PHE A 198 -9.53 19.88 -11.81
C PHE A 198 -8.09 19.68 -11.34
N THR A 199 -7.62 18.45 -11.37
CA THR A 199 -6.33 18.07 -10.76
C THR A 199 -5.46 17.26 -11.71
N VAL A 200 -4.13 17.35 -11.50
CA VAL A 200 -3.13 16.49 -12.13
C VAL A 200 -2.81 15.35 -11.19
N SER A 201 -3.17 14.15 -11.57
CA SER A 201 -3.01 12.97 -10.69
C SER A 201 -1.54 12.61 -10.46
N ASN A 202 -0.67 12.80 -11.46
CA ASN A 202 0.75 12.45 -11.40
C ASN A 202 1.57 13.36 -10.46
N GLY A 203 1.03 14.54 -10.07
CA GLY A 203 1.78 15.57 -9.36
C GLY A 203 2.36 16.61 -10.33
N GLU A 204 3.41 17.32 -9.91
CA GLU A 204 3.96 18.48 -10.63
C GLU A 204 5.09 18.14 -11.61
N LEU A 205 5.52 16.88 -11.65
CA LEU A 205 6.63 16.41 -12.51
C LEU A 205 6.25 15.11 -13.22
N ALA A 206 6.67 14.99 -14.48
CA ALA A 206 6.65 13.73 -15.22
C ALA A 206 7.82 13.68 -16.21
N ALA A 207 8.31 12.48 -16.50
CA ALA A 207 9.34 12.28 -17.53
C ALA A 207 8.71 12.26 -18.93
N GLU A 208 9.52 12.52 -19.95
CA GLU A 208 9.11 12.32 -21.33
C GLU A 208 8.55 10.91 -21.56
N GLY A 209 7.45 10.84 -22.29
CA GLY A 209 6.76 9.59 -22.61
C GLY A 209 5.85 9.06 -21.49
N ASP A 210 5.87 9.64 -20.29
CA ASP A 210 4.95 9.24 -19.22
C ASP A 210 3.51 9.60 -19.57
N THR A 211 2.58 8.73 -19.20
CA THR A 211 1.15 9.04 -19.27
C THR A 211 0.77 9.91 -18.09
N VAL A 212 0.38 11.13 -18.36
CA VAL A 212 -0.16 12.05 -17.35
C VAL A 212 -1.68 11.96 -17.32
N THR A 213 -2.25 11.87 -16.11
CA THR A 213 -3.69 11.79 -15.89
C THR A 213 -4.21 13.08 -15.31
N LEU A 214 -5.23 13.64 -15.95
CA LEU A 214 -6.02 14.78 -15.48
C LEU A 214 -7.37 14.28 -14.99
N LEU A 215 -7.78 14.72 -13.82
CA LEU A 215 -9.04 14.35 -13.21
C LEU A 215 -9.92 15.59 -13.03
N LEU A 216 -11.17 15.46 -13.43
CA LEU A 216 -12.21 16.44 -13.17
C LEU A 216 -13.29 15.77 -12.32
N SER A 217 -13.65 16.40 -11.21
CA SER A 217 -14.81 16.00 -10.43
C SER A 217 -15.70 17.21 -10.15
N THR A 218 -17.02 17.05 -10.32
CA THR A 218 -17.98 18.15 -10.12
C THR A 218 -18.76 17.98 -8.82
N ASN A 219 -19.12 19.08 -8.20
CA ASN A 219 -19.96 19.09 -7.00
C ASN A 219 -21.44 18.93 -7.38
N THR A 220 -21.84 17.70 -7.62
CA THR A 220 -23.23 17.38 -7.98
C THR A 220 -24.21 17.60 -6.83
N ALA A 221 -23.77 17.66 -5.57
CA ALA A 221 -24.62 17.98 -4.44
C ALA A 221 -25.11 19.44 -4.49
N ASP A 222 -24.30 20.35 -5.06
CA ASP A 222 -24.65 21.73 -5.29
C ASP A 222 -25.18 22.00 -6.72
N GLY A 223 -25.44 20.92 -7.47
CA GLY A 223 -26.05 20.98 -8.80
C GLY A 223 -25.08 21.25 -9.95
N TYR A 224 -23.75 21.10 -9.76
CA TYR A 224 -22.78 21.31 -10.82
C TYR A 224 -22.51 20.05 -11.62
N TYR A 225 -22.45 20.17 -12.95
CA TYR A 225 -22.28 19.06 -13.89
C TYR A 225 -21.34 19.45 -15.02
N TYR A 226 -20.51 18.51 -15.41
CA TYR A 226 -19.66 18.60 -16.59
C TYR A 226 -20.48 18.33 -17.87
N ASP A 227 -20.20 19.02 -18.97
CA ASP A 227 -20.93 18.89 -20.25
C ASP A 227 -20.72 17.53 -20.94
N GLY A 228 -19.72 16.77 -20.54
CA GLY A 228 -19.41 15.44 -21.07
C GLY A 228 -18.56 15.46 -22.35
N THR A 229 -18.19 16.62 -22.89
CA THR A 229 -17.54 16.73 -24.21
C THR A 229 -16.30 17.61 -24.27
N THR A 230 -16.21 18.65 -23.44
CA THR A 230 -15.09 19.59 -23.44
C THR A 230 -13.82 18.94 -22.93
N LEU A 231 -12.75 18.94 -23.73
CA LEU A 231 -11.45 18.42 -23.33
C LEU A 231 -10.62 19.49 -22.62
N PRO A 232 -9.77 19.10 -21.64
CA PRO A 232 -8.72 19.98 -21.14
C PRO A 232 -7.79 20.44 -22.26
N LYS A 233 -7.30 21.65 -22.16
CA LYS A 233 -6.23 22.14 -23.01
C LYS A 233 -4.90 21.89 -22.34
N VAL A 234 -3.96 21.30 -23.08
CA VAL A 234 -2.57 21.09 -22.65
C VAL A 234 -1.67 21.73 -23.69
N THR A 235 -0.76 22.60 -23.25
CA THR A 235 0.22 23.25 -24.12
C THR A 235 1.62 23.05 -23.59
N ASP A 236 2.57 22.79 -24.48
CA ASP A 236 4.00 22.72 -24.11
C ASP A 236 4.60 24.12 -23.89
N ALA A 237 5.86 24.15 -23.45
CA ALA A 237 6.56 25.41 -23.15
C ALA A 237 6.77 26.30 -24.39
N ASP A 238 6.66 25.77 -25.60
CA ASP A 238 6.74 26.52 -26.87
C ASP A 238 5.36 27.00 -27.35
N GLY A 239 4.28 26.65 -26.61
CA GLY A 239 2.91 27.01 -26.94
C GLY A 239 2.21 26.04 -27.92
N ASN A 240 2.82 24.90 -28.24
CA ASN A 240 2.18 23.89 -29.06
C ASN A 240 1.17 23.09 -28.25
N GLU A 241 0.07 22.72 -28.88
CA GLU A 241 -0.97 21.91 -28.25
C GLU A 241 -0.55 20.45 -28.17
N VAL A 242 -0.73 19.86 -26.98
CA VAL A 242 -0.52 18.44 -26.71
C VAL A 242 -1.85 17.72 -26.77
N THR A 243 -1.91 16.62 -27.53
CA THR A 243 -3.14 15.86 -27.71
C THR A 243 -3.61 15.22 -26.40
N VAL A 244 -4.87 15.48 -26.05
CA VAL A 244 -5.55 14.92 -24.86
C VAL A 244 -6.58 13.88 -25.29
N THR A 245 -6.62 12.76 -24.58
CA THR A 245 -7.56 11.68 -24.80
C THR A 245 -8.52 11.57 -23.62
N ALA A 246 -9.83 11.54 -23.86
CA ALA A 246 -10.85 11.29 -22.85
C ALA A 246 -10.99 9.79 -22.58
N ASP A 247 -11.23 9.43 -21.32
CA ASP A 247 -11.59 8.07 -20.94
C ASP A 247 -13.04 7.77 -21.36
N ALA A 248 -13.30 6.56 -21.84
CA ALA A 248 -14.64 6.14 -22.27
C ALA A 248 -15.66 6.03 -21.11
N GLY A 249 -15.19 5.96 -19.87
CA GLY A 249 -15.99 5.92 -18.65
C GLY A 249 -16.38 7.28 -18.09
N ASN A 250 -16.09 8.38 -18.80
CA ASN A 250 -16.40 9.72 -18.32
C ASN A 250 -17.92 9.94 -18.16
N THR A 251 -18.28 10.62 -17.09
CA THR A 251 -19.65 10.98 -16.72
C THR A 251 -19.76 12.50 -16.50
N THR A 252 -20.95 13.00 -16.29
CA THR A 252 -21.17 14.42 -15.96
C THR A 252 -20.71 14.81 -14.54
N SER A 253 -20.40 13.83 -13.70
CA SER A 253 -19.91 14.05 -12.33
C SER A 253 -18.41 13.80 -12.17
N SER A 254 -17.80 13.02 -13.06
CA SER A 254 -16.38 12.67 -13.00
C SER A 254 -15.85 12.38 -14.39
N ALA A 255 -14.73 12.97 -14.72
CA ALA A 255 -14.05 12.72 -15.99
C ALA A 255 -12.54 12.53 -15.78
N LYS A 256 -11.99 11.66 -16.58
CA LYS A 256 -10.56 11.34 -16.64
C LYS A 256 -10.06 11.58 -18.05
N PHE A 257 -8.92 12.26 -18.13
CA PHE A 257 -8.26 12.54 -19.39
C PHE A 257 -6.80 12.16 -19.26
N THR A 258 -6.17 11.84 -20.37
CA THR A 258 -4.75 11.49 -20.41
C THR A 258 -4.05 12.19 -21.55
N PHE A 259 -2.77 12.48 -21.37
CA PHE A 259 -1.87 12.88 -22.43
C PHE A 259 -0.48 12.25 -22.22
N THR A 260 0.34 12.20 -23.25
CA THR A 260 1.74 11.78 -23.14
C THR A 260 2.62 12.99 -22.88
N MET A 261 3.46 12.93 -21.86
CA MET A 261 4.36 14.01 -21.49
C MET A 261 5.40 14.24 -22.60
N PRO A 262 5.51 15.45 -23.16
CA PRO A 262 6.56 15.79 -24.11
C PRO A 262 7.90 16.02 -23.41
N GLU A 263 8.98 16.18 -24.19
CA GLU A 263 10.33 16.55 -23.72
C GLU A 263 10.41 18.03 -23.28
N LYS A 264 9.35 18.52 -22.61
CA LYS A 264 9.21 19.93 -22.16
C LYS A 264 8.18 20.03 -21.07
N GLY A 265 8.26 21.11 -20.27
CA GLY A 265 7.21 21.48 -19.35
C GLY A 265 5.88 21.74 -20.05
N VAL A 266 4.80 21.46 -19.40
CA VAL A 266 3.44 21.69 -19.92
C VAL A 266 2.59 22.53 -18.98
N THR A 267 1.64 23.22 -19.57
CA THR A 267 0.57 23.92 -18.84
C THR A 267 -0.76 23.26 -19.17
N THR A 268 -1.52 22.91 -18.13
CA THR A 268 -2.88 22.35 -18.27
C THR A 268 -3.92 23.37 -17.85
N SER A 269 -5.02 23.44 -18.58
CA SER A 269 -6.17 24.27 -18.24
C SER A 269 -7.48 23.59 -18.65
N PHE A 270 -8.57 23.96 -17.97
CA PHE A 270 -9.90 23.48 -18.27
C PHE A 270 -10.87 24.68 -18.41
N ASP A 271 -11.71 24.65 -19.43
CA ASP A 271 -12.70 25.71 -19.65
C ASP A 271 -13.84 25.58 -18.63
N SER A 272 -13.94 26.56 -17.73
CA SER A 272 -14.98 26.58 -16.70
C SER A 272 -16.40 26.66 -17.26
N SER A 273 -16.58 27.13 -18.52
CA SER A 273 -17.89 27.16 -19.16
C SER A 273 -18.50 25.78 -19.44
N ALA A 274 -17.65 24.75 -19.40
CA ALA A 274 -18.08 23.36 -19.49
C ALA A 274 -18.72 22.82 -18.19
N ILE A 275 -18.65 23.59 -17.10
CA ILE A 275 -19.30 23.27 -15.82
C ILE A 275 -20.56 24.09 -15.70
N THR A 276 -21.70 23.43 -15.63
CA THR A 276 -23.02 24.09 -15.56
C THR A 276 -23.74 23.74 -14.26
N GLN A 277 -24.37 24.72 -13.64
CA GLN A 277 -25.25 24.50 -12.49
C GLN A 277 -26.70 24.29 -13.00
N LYS A 278 -27.37 23.25 -12.52
CA LYS A 278 -28.77 22.91 -12.86
C LYS A 278 -29.65 22.95 -11.63
#